data_a303e1d219013fb2f04bbc540cdc9980
#
_entry.id   a303e1d219013fb2f04bbc540cdc9980
#
_cell.length_a   1.000
_cell.length_b   1.000
_cell.length_c   1.000
_cell.angle_alpha   90.00
_cell.angle_beta   90.00
_cell.angle_gamma   90.00
#
_symmetry.space_group_name_H-M   'P 1'
#
loop_
_entity.id
_entity.type
_entity.pdbx_description
1 polymer ?
#
loop_
_entity_poly.entity_id
_entity_poly.type
_entity_poly.pdbx_seq_one_letter_code
_entity_poly.pdbx_strand_id
1 'polypeptide(L)'
;VGSEMCIRDSPMPTFVGKRINKVLFFRNRLALLSGENVILSRPGTLGTPDFFIESALTVSASDPIDISAASMFPSDIFDGIEINAGLLVFSTNQQFLLSTDDTVLNPDTAKLRSVSTVNYNKDIPPISLGTTISYLDNSGKFSRLNEMANTSREGEPDVVEISKLVPTLLPKNLDLLTN
;
A
#
# COMPACT_ATOMS: atom_id res chain seq x y z
N VAL A 1 -30.24 -12.73 14.07
CA VAL A 1 -31.22 -11.83 13.38
C VAL A 1 -30.66 -10.43 13.23
N GLY A 2 -29.78 -9.93 14.13
CA GLY A 2 -29.19 -8.60 14.05
C GLY A 2 -28.02 -8.46 13.05
N SER A 3 -27.22 -9.51 12.84
CA SER A 3 -26.02 -9.44 11.98
C SER A 3 -26.34 -9.38 10.48
N GLU A 4 -27.40 -10.05 10.03
CA GLU A 4 -27.78 -10.02 8.61
C GLU A 4 -28.33 -8.64 8.17
N MET A 5 -28.97 -7.93 9.10
CA MET A 5 -29.51 -6.60 8.83
C MET A 5 -28.40 -5.56 8.69
N CYS A 6 -27.33 -5.65 9.49
CA CYS A 6 -26.17 -4.77 9.38
C CYS A 6 -25.38 -4.99 8.08
N ILE A 7 -25.26 -6.24 7.61
CA ILE A 7 -24.57 -6.55 6.35
C ILE A 7 -25.29 -5.96 5.14
N ARG A 8 -26.64 -5.92 5.14
CA ARG A 8 -27.42 -5.35 4.04
C ARG A 8 -27.30 -3.82 3.95
N ASP A 9 -27.15 -3.15 5.07
CA ASP A 9 -27.05 -1.68 5.16
C ASP A 9 -25.59 -1.18 5.11
N SER A 10 -24.61 -2.10 5.19
CA SER A 10 -23.20 -1.77 5.07
C SER A 10 -22.86 -1.39 3.61
N PRO A 11 -22.11 -0.30 3.39
CA PRO A 11 -21.65 0.03 2.06
C PRO A 11 -20.79 -1.11 1.49
N MET A 12 -20.99 -1.39 0.22
CA MET A 12 -20.19 -2.41 -0.48
C MET A 12 -18.73 -1.97 -0.51
N PRO A 13 -17.78 -2.87 -0.20
CA PRO A 13 -16.35 -2.58 -0.30
C PRO A 13 -15.97 -2.12 -1.71
N THR A 14 -15.07 -1.17 -1.83
CA THR A 14 -14.73 -0.51 -3.11
C THR A 14 -14.07 -1.44 -4.13
N PHE A 15 -13.55 -2.60 -3.71
CA PHE A 15 -12.97 -3.59 -4.63
C PHE A 15 -14.01 -4.41 -5.40
N VAL A 16 -15.29 -4.38 -5.00
CA VAL A 16 -16.33 -5.18 -5.66
C VAL A 16 -16.50 -4.71 -7.11
N GLY A 17 -16.35 -5.66 -8.04
CA GLY A 17 -16.39 -5.39 -9.48
C GLY A 17 -15.11 -4.75 -10.05
N LYS A 18 -14.06 -4.57 -9.26
CA LYS A 18 -12.78 -4.06 -9.72
C LYS A 18 -11.70 -5.13 -9.68
N ARG A 19 -10.61 -4.88 -10.40
CA ARG A 19 -9.43 -5.74 -10.38
C ARG A 19 -8.68 -5.58 -9.06
N ILE A 20 -8.32 -6.69 -8.45
CA ILE A 20 -7.39 -6.73 -7.33
C ILE A 20 -5.98 -6.88 -7.90
N ASN A 21 -5.13 -5.90 -7.65
CA ASN A 21 -3.75 -5.88 -8.15
C ASN A 21 -2.81 -6.69 -7.26
N LYS A 22 -3.01 -6.62 -5.94
CA LYS A 22 -2.18 -7.32 -4.94
C LYS A 22 -3.00 -7.73 -3.73
N VAL A 23 -2.63 -8.86 -3.15
CA VAL A 23 -3.13 -9.36 -1.86
C VAL A 23 -1.94 -9.52 -0.94
N LEU A 24 -2.03 -9.00 0.28
CA LEU A 24 -0.98 -9.08 1.29
C LEU A 24 -1.59 -9.11 2.69
N PHE A 25 -0.77 -9.44 3.69
CA PHE A 25 -1.15 -9.34 5.09
C PHE A 25 -0.47 -8.15 5.74
N PHE A 26 -1.23 -7.39 6.54
CA PHE A 26 -0.72 -6.26 7.28
C PHE A 26 -1.43 -6.14 8.62
N ARG A 27 -0.68 -6.17 9.72
CA ARG A 27 -1.18 -6.02 11.09
C ARG A 27 -2.42 -6.88 11.38
N ASN A 28 -2.31 -8.18 11.12
CA ASN A 28 -3.38 -9.16 11.33
C ASN A 28 -4.66 -8.91 10.52
N ARG A 29 -4.57 -8.21 9.40
CA ARG A 29 -5.66 -7.95 8.46
C ARG A 29 -5.26 -8.42 7.06
N LEU A 30 -6.20 -8.95 6.30
CA LEU A 30 -6.00 -9.17 4.87
C LEU A 30 -6.12 -7.83 4.15
N ALA A 31 -5.10 -7.46 3.41
CA ALA A 31 -5.07 -6.25 2.61
C ALA A 31 -5.25 -6.56 1.12
N LEU A 32 -6.15 -5.83 0.49
CA LEU A 32 -6.39 -5.85 -0.94
C LEU A 32 -6.02 -4.49 -1.53
N LEU A 33 -5.23 -4.49 -2.60
CA LEU A 33 -4.93 -3.30 -3.37
C LEU A 33 -5.75 -3.33 -4.66
N SER A 34 -6.63 -2.34 -4.83
CA SER A 34 -7.56 -2.30 -5.96
C SER A 34 -7.83 -0.86 -6.43
N GLY A 35 -7.43 -0.55 -7.66
CA GLY A 35 -7.46 0.82 -8.15
C GLY A 35 -6.65 1.74 -7.24
N GLU A 36 -7.25 2.83 -6.78
CA GLU A 36 -6.63 3.80 -5.87
C GLU A 36 -6.82 3.45 -4.38
N ASN A 37 -7.46 2.31 -4.07
CA ASN A 37 -7.86 1.96 -2.72
C ASN A 37 -6.95 0.91 -2.09
N VAL A 38 -6.72 1.10 -0.81
CA VAL A 38 -6.19 0.09 0.12
C VAL A 38 -7.33 -0.37 1.01
N ILE A 39 -7.72 -1.63 0.88
CA ILE A 39 -8.84 -2.21 1.59
C ILE A 39 -8.32 -3.28 2.56
N LEU A 40 -8.58 -3.10 3.85
CA LEU A 40 -8.16 -4.02 4.89
C LEU A 40 -9.37 -4.71 5.50
N SER A 41 -9.30 -6.02 5.63
CA SER A 41 -10.34 -6.79 6.34
C SER A 41 -10.39 -6.42 7.82
N ARG A 42 -11.42 -6.86 8.49
CA ARG A 42 -11.43 -6.91 9.95
C ARG A 42 -10.23 -7.72 10.48
N PRO A 43 -9.63 -7.33 11.62
CA PRO A 43 -8.57 -8.13 12.24
C PRO A 43 -9.19 -9.42 12.76
N GLY A 44 -8.53 -10.52 12.58
CA GLY A 44 -9.02 -11.75 13.15
C GLY A 44 -8.65 -13.00 12.37
N THR A 45 -9.45 -13.98 12.51
CA THR A 45 -9.27 -15.37 12.15
C THR A 45 -8.83 -15.59 10.71
N LEU A 46 -7.63 -16.14 10.54
CA LEU A 46 -7.20 -16.80 9.33
C LEU A 46 -8.30 -17.77 8.86
N GLY A 47 -8.94 -17.44 7.76
CA GLY A 47 -9.91 -18.32 7.10
C GLY A 47 -11.20 -17.66 6.63
N THR A 48 -11.64 -16.61 7.28
CA THR A 48 -12.84 -15.86 6.87
C THR A 48 -12.60 -14.36 6.97
N PRO A 49 -11.83 -13.76 6.02
CA PRO A 49 -11.65 -12.32 5.99
C PRO A 49 -12.99 -11.64 5.77
N ASP A 50 -13.37 -10.75 6.67
CA ASP A 50 -14.61 -10.00 6.62
C ASP A 50 -14.31 -8.53 6.27
N PHE A 51 -15.07 -7.99 5.33
CA PHE A 51 -14.95 -6.62 4.82
C PHE A 51 -16.20 -5.78 5.09
N PHE A 52 -17.08 -6.26 5.96
CA PHE A 52 -18.31 -5.55 6.33
C PHE A 52 -18.25 -5.02 7.76
N ILE A 53 -18.84 -3.85 7.96
CA ILE A 53 -18.95 -3.24 9.30
C ILE A 53 -19.98 -3.97 10.15
N GLU A 54 -19.75 -4.05 11.45
CA GLU A 54 -20.70 -4.67 12.40
C GLU A 54 -21.87 -3.77 12.75
N SER A 55 -21.63 -2.46 12.82
CA SER A 55 -22.61 -1.48 13.23
C SER A 55 -22.52 -0.24 12.34
N ALA A 56 -23.66 0.23 11.85
CA ALA A 56 -23.77 1.49 11.12
C ALA A 56 -23.75 2.73 12.03
N LEU A 57 -23.88 2.54 13.36
CA LEU A 57 -24.00 3.65 14.31
C LEU A 57 -22.70 4.00 15.02
N THR A 58 -21.78 3.05 15.13
CA THR A 58 -20.52 3.23 15.88
C THR A 58 -19.38 2.60 15.11
N VAL A 59 -18.31 3.35 14.93
CA VAL A 59 -17.06 2.84 14.32
C VAL A 59 -16.32 2.05 15.40
N SER A 60 -15.96 0.80 15.08
CA SER A 60 -15.14 -0.05 15.93
C SER A 60 -13.71 -0.10 15.42
N ALA A 61 -12.74 -0.21 16.33
CA ALA A 61 -11.34 -0.45 15.97
C ALA A 61 -11.15 -1.76 15.16
N SER A 62 -12.10 -2.68 15.27
CA SER A 62 -12.12 -3.93 14.52
C SER A 62 -12.81 -3.84 13.16
N ASP A 63 -13.39 -2.70 12.78
CA ASP A 63 -14.06 -2.58 11.50
C ASP A 63 -13.05 -2.62 10.33
N PRO A 64 -13.49 -3.03 9.13
CA PRO A 64 -12.64 -2.99 7.94
C PRO A 64 -12.27 -1.54 7.61
N ILE A 65 -11.14 -1.38 6.93
CA ILE A 65 -10.65 -0.07 6.50
C ILE A 65 -10.68 -0.06 4.97
N ASP A 66 -11.32 0.95 4.39
CA ASP A 66 -11.33 1.18 2.95
C ASP A 66 -10.96 2.64 2.70
N ILE A 67 -9.71 2.86 2.32
CA ILE A 67 -9.14 4.20 2.18
C ILE A 67 -8.55 4.39 0.80
N SER A 68 -8.86 5.53 0.18
CA SER A 68 -8.33 5.91 -1.13
C SER A 68 -7.10 6.80 -1.02
N ALA A 69 -6.19 6.65 -1.97
CA ALA A 69 -5.05 7.54 -2.11
C ALA A 69 -5.53 8.94 -2.52
N ALA A 70 -5.26 9.92 -1.66
CA ALA A 70 -5.50 11.32 -1.99
C ALA A 70 -4.39 11.84 -2.91
N SER A 71 -4.60 11.70 -4.22
CA SER A 71 -3.67 12.14 -5.26
C SER A 71 -4.33 13.15 -6.19
N MET A 72 -3.54 14.08 -6.75
CA MET A 72 -4.01 15.01 -7.80
C MET A 72 -4.28 14.29 -9.13
N PHE A 73 -3.69 13.13 -9.34
CA PHE A 73 -3.84 12.32 -10.55
C PHE A 73 -4.30 10.92 -10.17
N PRO A 74 -5.10 10.26 -11.02
CA PRO A 74 -5.45 8.86 -10.84
C PRO A 74 -4.19 8.02 -10.63
N SER A 75 -4.14 7.26 -9.55
CA SER A 75 -2.94 6.56 -9.08
C SER A 75 -3.27 5.13 -8.68
N ASP A 76 -3.42 4.27 -9.68
CA ASP A 76 -3.63 2.84 -9.40
C ASP A 76 -2.47 2.27 -8.58
N ILE A 77 -2.81 1.61 -7.49
CA ILE A 77 -1.86 0.96 -6.58
C ILE A 77 -1.63 -0.47 -7.07
N PHE A 78 -0.36 -0.84 -7.25
CA PHE A 78 0.01 -2.15 -7.80
C PHE A 78 0.68 -3.07 -6.81
N ASP A 79 1.45 -2.54 -5.89
CA ASP A 79 2.19 -3.35 -4.92
C ASP A 79 2.27 -2.69 -3.55
N GLY A 80 2.67 -3.45 -2.56
CA GLY A 80 2.84 -2.96 -1.19
C GLY A 80 3.84 -3.79 -0.41
N ILE A 81 4.54 -3.13 0.50
CA ILE A 81 5.53 -3.75 1.37
C ILE A 81 5.40 -3.18 2.79
N GLU A 82 5.45 -4.06 3.78
CA GLU A 82 5.41 -3.65 5.17
C GLU A 82 6.76 -3.09 5.61
N ILE A 83 6.72 -1.95 6.30
CA ILE A 83 7.87 -1.31 6.93
C ILE A 83 7.54 -0.97 8.39
N ASN A 84 8.54 -0.57 9.16
CA ASN A 84 8.34 -0.21 10.57
C ASN A 84 7.32 0.93 10.77
N ALA A 85 7.27 1.88 9.84
CA ALA A 85 6.34 3.01 9.89
C ALA A 85 4.90 2.66 9.47
N GLY A 86 4.68 1.54 8.76
CA GLY A 86 3.37 1.14 8.26
C GLY A 86 3.43 0.29 7.01
N LEU A 87 2.43 0.40 6.15
CA LEU A 87 2.38 -0.26 4.85
C LEU A 87 2.71 0.77 3.76
N LEU A 88 3.85 0.57 3.11
CA LEU A 88 4.24 1.34 1.95
C LEU A 88 3.58 0.73 0.71
N VAL A 89 2.84 1.53 -0.06
CA VAL A 89 2.16 1.10 -1.28
C VAL A 89 2.67 1.88 -2.49
N PHE A 90 2.78 1.18 -3.61
CA PHE A 90 3.38 1.67 -4.84
C PHE A 90 2.31 1.86 -5.92
N SER A 91 2.24 3.07 -6.43
CA SER A 91 1.53 3.43 -7.66
C SER A 91 2.55 3.69 -8.78
N THR A 92 2.08 3.83 -10.00
CA THR A 92 2.96 4.09 -11.17
C THR A 92 3.79 5.36 -11.05
N ASN A 93 3.30 6.38 -10.36
CA ASN A 93 3.88 7.72 -10.31
C ASN A 93 4.07 8.26 -8.90
N GLN A 94 3.62 7.53 -7.89
CA GLN A 94 3.70 7.96 -6.48
C GLN A 94 3.82 6.75 -5.56
N GLN A 95 4.37 6.98 -4.37
CA GLN A 95 4.34 6.03 -3.27
C GLN A 95 3.57 6.64 -2.11
N PHE A 96 2.77 5.82 -1.46
CA PHE A 96 1.98 6.22 -0.30
C PHE A 96 2.34 5.38 0.91
N LEU A 97 2.23 5.96 2.08
CA LEU A 97 2.40 5.27 3.35
C LEU A 97 1.06 5.23 4.08
N LEU A 98 0.57 4.01 4.30
CA LEU A 98 -0.54 3.76 5.22
C LEU A 98 0.03 3.64 6.63
N SER A 99 -0.28 4.59 7.45
CA SER A 99 0.17 4.67 8.85
C SER A 99 -1.00 5.00 9.78
N THR A 100 -0.76 4.87 11.06
CA THR A 100 -1.66 5.31 12.12
C THR A 100 -0.83 6.00 13.20
N ASP A 101 -1.41 7.01 13.83
CA ASP A 101 -0.80 7.69 14.97
C ASP A 101 -1.01 6.89 16.27
N ASP A 102 -1.91 5.90 16.24
CA ASP A 102 -2.22 5.03 17.38
C ASP A 102 -1.45 3.71 17.35
N THR A 103 -1.43 3.05 18.51
CA THR A 103 -0.84 1.70 18.65
C THR A 103 -1.61 0.67 17.82
N VAL A 104 -2.92 0.86 17.66
CA VAL A 104 -3.81 -0.03 16.92
C VAL A 104 -4.30 0.67 15.66
N LEU A 105 -4.16 -0.01 14.53
CA LEU A 105 -4.70 0.46 13.26
C LEU A 105 -6.23 0.32 13.26
N ASN A 106 -6.93 1.45 13.22
CA ASN A 106 -8.39 1.51 13.17
C ASN A 106 -8.87 2.42 12.03
N PRO A 107 -10.14 2.33 11.61
CA PRO A 107 -10.65 3.13 10.49
C PRO A 107 -10.54 4.64 10.68
N ASP A 108 -10.68 5.14 11.92
CA ASP A 108 -10.67 6.58 12.20
C ASP A 108 -9.27 7.19 12.19
N THR A 109 -8.25 6.39 12.50
CA THR A 109 -6.86 6.87 12.62
C THR A 109 -5.96 6.46 11.47
N ALA A 110 -6.45 5.57 10.59
CA ALA A 110 -5.73 5.16 9.39
C ALA A 110 -5.57 6.35 8.44
N LYS A 111 -4.32 6.61 8.04
CA LYS A 111 -3.97 7.70 7.11
C LYS A 111 -3.14 7.13 5.97
N LEU A 112 -3.56 7.45 4.75
CA LEU A 112 -2.81 7.13 3.54
C LEU A 112 -2.23 8.44 2.98
N ARG A 113 -0.93 8.65 3.15
CA ARG A 113 -0.25 9.88 2.75
C ARG A 113 0.77 9.62 1.65
N SER A 114 0.92 10.55 0.71
CA SER A 114 1.98 10.50 -0.28
C SER A 114 3.34 10.78 0.37
N VAL A 115 4.31 9.94 0.08
CA VAL A 115 5.69 10.04 0.62
C VAL A 115 6.71 10.27 -0.47
N SER A 116 6.39 9.95 -1.72
CA SER A 116 7.30 10.16 -2.85
C SER A 116 6.52 10.28 -4.15
N THR A 117 7.09 10.99 -5.12
CA THR A 117 6.54 11.17 -6.48
C THR A 117 7.44 10.56 -7.55
N VAL A 118 8.22 9.56 -7.19
CA VAL A 118 9.09 8.83 -8.12
C VAL A 118 8.27 7.77 -8.85
N ASN A 119 8.55 7.56 -10.13
CA ASN A 119 7.87 6.53 -10.90
C ASN A 119 8.28 5.12 -10.44
N TYR A 120 7.36 4.20 -10.60
CA TYR A 120 7.52 2.80 -10.23
C TYR A 120 7.20 1.87 -11.39
N ASN A 121 8.02 0.86 -11.61
CA ASN A 121 7.76 -0.21 -12.56
C ASN A 121 6.86 -1.28 -11.93
N LYS A 122 5.59 -1.30 -12.32
CA LYS A 122 4.57 -2.22 -11.80
C LYS A 122 4.83 -3.71 -12.09
N ASP A 123 5.67 -4.01 -13.09
CA ASP A 123 5.93 -5.38 -13.53
C ASP A 123 6.99 -6.08 -12.66
N ILE A 124 7.73 -5.30 -11.86
CA ILE A 124 8.78 -5.81 -10.98
C ILE A 124 8.47 -5.40 -9.54
N PRO A 125 8.17 -6.35 -8.65
CA PRO A 125 7.83 -6.03 -7.28
C PRO A 125 9.00 -5.37 -6.53
N PRO A 126 8.71 -4.47 -5.59
CA PRO A 126 9.73 -3.89 -4.73
C PRO A 126 10.29 -4.96 -3.79
N ILE A 127 11.53 -4.83 -3.39
CA ILE A 127 12.18 -5.75 -2.47
C ILE A 127 12.60 -5.05 -1.18
N SER A 128 12.53 -5.79 -0.07
CA SER A 128 13.04 -5.33 1.22
C SER A 128 14.49 -5.78 1.38
N LEU A 129 15.36 -4.83 1.69
CA LEU A 129 16.77 -5.06 2.04
C LEU A 129 16.99 -4.97 3.57
N GLY A 130 15.93 -5.17 4.34
CA GLY A 130 15.93 -5.06 5.79
C GLY A 130 15.51 -3.67 6.25
N THR A 131 16.43 -2.72 6.28
CA THR A 131 16.15 -1.33 6.70
C THR A 131 15.71 -0.43 5.56
N THR A 132 15.93 -0.84 4.33
CA THR A 132 15.61 -0.08 3.11
C THR A 132 14.79 -0.92 2.15
N ILE A 133 14.10 -0.25 1.22
CA ILE A 133 13.32 -0.87 0.15
C ILE A 133 13.87 -0.41 -1.17
N SER A 134 14.18 -1.37 -2.05
CA SER A 134 14.61 -1.08 -3.40
C SER A 134 13.51 -1.35 -4.40
N TYR A 135 13.37 -0.47 -5.39
CA TYR A 135 12.41 -0.58 -6.47
C TYR A 135 12.92 0.06 -7.76
N LEU A 136 12.35 -0.33 -8.88
CA LEU A 136 12.76 0.11 -10.20
C LEU A 136 11.81 1.14 -10.80
N ASP A 137 12.40 2.10 -11.51
CA ASP A 137 11.71 3.04 -12.39
C ASP A 137 12.19 2.81 -13.84
N ASN A 138 11.26 2.56 -14.75
CA ASN A 138 11.49 2.34 -16.17
C ASN A 138 11.00 3.50 -17.06
N SER A 139 10.73 4.66 -16.50
CA SER A 139 10.21 5.82 -17.25
C SER A 139 11.23 6.40 -18.24
N GLY A 140 12.52 6.16 -18.02
CA GLY A 140 13.62 6.63 -18.84
C GLY A 140 14.04 5.70 -19.97
N LYS A 141 15.17 6.03 -20.61
CA LYS A 141 15.86 5.18 -21.61
C LYS A 141 16.50 3.95 -20.95
N PHE A 142 16.93 4.09 -19.71
CA PHE A 142 17.53 3.06 -18.88
C PHE A 142 16.68 2.92 -17.60
N SER A 143 16.72 1.74 -16.99
CA SER A 143 16.11 1.54 -15.68
C SER A 143 16.88 2.30 -14.61
N ARG A 144 16.15 2.82 -13.62
CA ARG A 144 16.73 3.46 -12.46
C ARG A 144 16.42 2.63 -11.23
N LEU A 145 17.44 2.40 -10.42
CA LEU A 145 17.28 1.76 -9.14
C LEU A 145 17.15 2.82 -8.07
N ASN A 146 16.01 2.83 -7.41
CA ASN A 146 15.73 3.72 -6.29
C ASN A 146 15.75 2.91 -5.00
N GLU A 147 16.26 3.51 -3.95
CA GLU A 147 16.23 2.99 -2.60
C GLU A 147 15.49 3.97 -1.71
N MET A 148 14.58 3.43 -0.93
CA MET A 148 13.80 4.17 0.03
C MET A 148 14.22 3.74 1.44
N ALA A 149 14.79 4.67 2.21
CA ALA A 149 15.26 4.44 3.56
C ALA A 149 14.41 5.23 4.57
N ASN A 150 14.09 4.60 5.69
CA ASN A 150 13.42 5.28 6.79
C ASN A 150 14.47 6.00 7.68
N THR A 151 15.05 7.07 7.12
CA THR A 151 16.13 7.81 7.76
C THR A 151 15.71 9.13 8.41
N SER A 152 14.49 9.61 8.12
CA SER A 152 14.05 10.89 8.68
C SER A 152 13.58 10.76 10.13
N ARG A 153 13.87 11.77 10.95
CA ARG A 153 13.39 11.87 12.34
C ARG A 153 11.87 11.95 12.46
N GLU A 154 11.20 12.29 11.37
CA GLU A 154 9.74 12.46 11.29
C GLU A 154 9.01 11.21 10.75
N GLY A 155 9.74 10.10 10.55
CA GLY A 155 9.16 8.84 10.07
C GLY A 155 8.79 8.84 8.58
N GLU A 156 9.17 9.87 7.83
CA GLU A 156 9.02 9.88 6.37
C GLU A 156 10.20 9.19 5.71
N PRO A 157 9.96 8.23 4.79
CA PRO A 157 11.03 7.59 4.05
C PRO A 157 11.66 8.58 3.06
N ASP A 158 12.99 8.56 2.97
CA ASP A 158 13.76 9.31 1.97
C ASP A 158 14.09 8.43 0.79
N VAL A 159 13.99 8.98 -0.42
CA VAL A 159 14.22 8.25 -1.68
C VAL A 159 15.52 8.71 -2.31
N VAL A 160 16.41 7.76 -2.53
CA VAL A 160 17.72 7.99 -3.17
C VAL A 160 17.82 7.15 -4.44
N GLU A 161 18.12 7.77 -5.56
CA GLU A 161 18.46 7.08 -6.81
C GLU A 161 19.89 6.55 -6.74
N ILE A 162 20.07 5.25 -6.53
CA ILE A 162 21.40 4.61 -6.43
C ILE A 162 22.10 4.58 -7.80
N SER A 163 21.34 4.33 -8.86
CA SER A 163 21.87 4.24 -10.24
C SER A 163 22.34 5.56 -10.81
N LYS A 164 22.15 6.68 -10.10
CA LYS A 164 22.50 8.02 -10.58
C LYS A 164 23.97 8.19 -11.01
N LEU A 165 24.87 7.47 -10.36
CA LEU A 165 26.31 7.51 -10.68
C LEU A 165 26.67 6.77 -11.96
N VAL A 166 25.86 5.78 -12.35
CA VAL A 166 26.07 4.92 -13.53
C VAL A 166 24.76 4.72 -14.29
N PRO A 167 24.15 5.77 -14.83
CA PRO A 167 22.78 5.75 -15.33
C PRO A 167 22.57 4.84 -16.55
N THR A 168 23.64 4.41 -17.22
CA THR A 168 23.60 3.51 -18.39
C THR A 168 23.82 2.03 -18.03
N LEU A 169 24.07 1.72 -16.77
CA LEU A 169 24.40 0.37 -16.35
C LEU A 169 23.21 -0.58 -16.42
N LEU A 170 22.02 -0.10 -16.08
CA LEU A 170 20.81 -0.91 -16.00
C LEU A 170 20.02 -0.81 -17.31
N PRO A 171 19.89 -1.91 -18.07
CA PRO A 171 19.06 -1.91 -19.28
C PRO A 171 17.58 -1.68 -18.92
N LYS A 172 16.80 -1.21 -19.89
CA LYS A 172 15.38 -0.93 -19.66
C LYS A 172 14.54 -2.17 -19.37
N ASN A 173 14.91 -3.29 -19.98
CA ASN A 173 14.16 -4.55 -19.89
C ASN A 173 14.78 -5.44 -18.81
N LEU A 174 14.52 -5.09 -17.56
CA LEU A 174 14.80 -5.95 -16.42
C LEU A 174 13.54 -6.73 -16.09
N ASP A 175 13.68 -8.03 -15.82
CA ASP A 175 12.56 -8.93 -15.57
C ASP A 175 12.40 -9.28 -14.08
N LEU A 176 13.46 -9.11 -13.29
CA LEU A 176 13.45 -9.47 -11.88
C LEU A 176 14.36 -8.60 -11.04
N LEU A 177 13.91 -8.26 -9.85
CA LEU A 177 14.70 -7.69 -8.77
C LEU A 177 14.66 -8.68 -7.60
N THR A 178 15.82 -9.08 -7.10
CA THR A 178 15.94 -10.04 -5.97
C THR A 178 17.09 -9.64 -5.06
N ASN A 179 16.99 -10.02 -3.79
CA ASN A 179 18.03 -9.88 -2.78
C ASN A 179 18.69 -11.23 -2.47
#